data_279e7941661a23133fd5e384477c3e8b
#
_entry.id   279e7941661a23133fd5e384477c3e8b
#
_cell.length_a   1.000
_cell.length_b   1.000
_cell.length_c   1.000
_cell.angle_alpha   90.00
_cell.angle_beta   90.00
_cell.angle_gamma   90.00
#
_symmetry.space_group_name_H-M   'P 1'
#
loop_
_entity.id
_entity.type
_entity.pdbx_description
1 polymer ?
#
loop_
_entity_poly.entity_id
_entity_poly.type
_entity_poly.pdbx_seq_one_letter_code
_entity_poly.pdbx_strand_id
1 'polypeptide(L)'
;VLFRSNLNGTEGSVSIIGAVSPQGGDFSEPVTQNTKRFVRCFWGLDKSLAYARHFPAIHWLTSYSEYVNDLADWYNTNVGPDFVNCRNRILAILNKESELMEIVKLIGSDVLPDDQKLILEIARVIRLGFLQQNAFHAEDTCVPLEKQLKMMQLILYLNDKAFEIINLGIPVSVLKENNMFEKIISIKYDVANNELEKFDDYKHEIDDYYTSIMARHA
;
A
#
# COMPACT_ATOMS: atom_id res chain seq x y z
N VAL A 1 -8.36 7.45 20.95
CA VAL A 1 -9.35 6.78 21.82
C VAL A 1 -10.73 7.12 21.29
N LEU A 2 -11.53 6.12 20.97
CA LEU A 2 -12.91 6.30 20.54
C LEU A 2 -13.81 6.06 21.77
N PHE A 3 -14.47 7.10 22.22
CA PHE A 3 -15.50 6.97 23.26
C PHE A 3 -16.87 6.90 22.60
N ARG A 4 -17.60 5.82 22.88
CA ARG A 4 -18.99 5.69 22.51
C ARG A 4 -19.84 5.87 23.76
N SER A 5 -20.77 6.81 23.73
CA SER A 5 -21.69 7.07 24.85
C SER A 5 -23.12 7.10 24.34
N ASN A 6 -24.03 6.53 25.15
CA ASN A 6 -25.47 6.60 24.93
C ASN A 6 -26.07 7.60 25.93
N LEU A 7 -26.65 8.67 25.41
CA LEU A 7 -27.35 9.67 26.19
C LEU A 7 -28.78 9.77 25.66
N ASN A 8 -29.76 9.48 26.53
CA ASN A 8 -31.19 9.63 26.21
C ASN A 8 -31.64 8.96 24.91
N GLY A 9 -31.12 7.76 24.62
CA GLY A 9 -31.46 6.99 23.41
C GLY A 9 -30.74 7.42 22.14
N THR A 10 -29.79 8.35 22.23
CA THR A 10 -28.91 8.70 21.12
C THR A 10 -27.51 8.14 21.34
N GLU A 11 -26.84 7.73 20.25
CA GLU A 11 -25.45 7.28 20.28
C GLU A 11 -24.53 8.40 19.74
N GLY A 12 -23.37 8.54 20.37
CA GLY A 12 -22.34 9.47 19.92
C GLY A 12 -20.95 8.90 20.16
N SER A 13 -19.97 9.42 19.42
CA SER A 13 -18.56 9.05 19.60
C SER A 13 -17.68 10.29 19.64
N VAL A 14 -16.60 10.21 20.41
CA VAL A 14 -15.56 11.24 20.47
C VAL A 14 -14.23 10.60 20.11
N SER A 15 -13.53 11.16 19.11
CA SER A 15 -12.17 10.80 18.75
C SER A 15 -11.21 11.91 19.16
N ILE A 16 -10.08 11.54 19.75
CA ILE A 16 -9.03 12.48 20.14
C ILE A 16 -7.84 12.25 19.24
N ILE A 17 -7.44 13.29 18.52
CA ILE A 17 -6.22 13.31 17.69
C ILE A 17 -5.24 14.25 18.36
N GLY A 18 -4.21 13.69 19.00
CA GLY A 18 -3.12 14.44 19.61
C GLY A 18 -1.95 14.60 18.65
N ALA A 19 -1.23 15.70 18.72
CA ALA A 19 0.00 15.91 17.96
C ALA A 19 1.18 16.07 18.90
N VAL A 20 2.27 15.37 18.61
CA VAL A 20 3.59 15.56 19.24
C VAL A 20 4.60 15.95 18.16
N SER A 21 5.51 16.87 18.50
CA SER A 21 6.52 17.36 17.55
C SER A 21 7.91 17.08 18.13
N PRO A 22 8.49 15.90 17.85
CA PRO A 22 9.82 15.57 18.34
C PRO A 22 10.88 16.45 17.65
N GLN A 23 11.87 16.88 18.43
CA GLN A 23 12.96 17.72 17.93
C GLN A 23 13.75 16.96 16.85
N GLY A 24 13.97 17.59 15.70
CA GLY A 24 14.67 16.96 14.57
C GLY A 24 13.94 15.78 13.90
N GLY A 25 12.72 15.44 14.32
CA GLY A 25 11.99 14.25 13.85
C GLY A 25 12.45 12.96 14.54
N ASP A 26 13.16 13.05 15.66
CA ASP A 26 13.64 11.90 16.42
C ASP A 26 12.53 11.28 17.27
N PHE A 27 11.94 10.20 16.79
CA PHE A 27 10.91 9.45 17.50
C PHE A 27 11.44 8.70 18.76
N SER A 28 12.76 8.67 19.02
CA SER A 28 13.33 8.09 20.24
C SER A 28 13.23 9.02 21.46
N GLU A 29 12.86 10.29 21.23
CA GLU A 29 12.65 11.27 22.29
C GLU A 29 11.63 10.78 23.34
N PRO A 30 11.89 11.03 24.64
CA PRO A 30 11.06 10.50 25.73
C PRO A 30 9.58 10.86 25.67
N VAL A 31 9.22 12.07 25.24
CA VAL A 31 7.81 12.50 25.12
C VAL A 31 7.10 11.68 24.06
N THR A 32 7.69 11.53 22.88
CA THR A 32 7.14 10.72 21.79
C THR A 32 7.04 9.25 22.18
N GLN A 33 8.07 8.68 22.81
CA GLN A 33 8.08 7.30 23.26
C GLN A 33 7.01 7.04 24.33
N ASN A 34 6.86 7.94 25.29
CA ASN A 34 5.79 7.81 26.29
C ASN A 34 4.41 7.97 25.67
N THR A 35 4.21 8.90 24.71
CA THR A 35 2.94 9.05 24.01
C THR A 35 2.58 7.75 23.27
N LYS A 36 3.52 7.13 22.56
CA LYS A 36 3.29 5.86 21.84
C LYS A 36 2.86 4.71 22.74
N ARG A 37 3.23 4.70 24.03
CA ARG A 37 2.80 3.66 24.99
C ARG A 37 1.31 3.74 25.34
N PHE A 38 0.69 4.90 25.18
CA PHE A 38 -0.70 5.13 25.56
C PHE A 38 -1.68 5.17 24.39
N VAL A 39 -1.17 5.34 23.15
CA VAL A 39 -2.01 5.42 21.97
C VAL A 39 -1.98 4.11 21.18
N ARG A 40 -3.15 3.64 20.77
CA ARG A 40 -3.30 2.42 19.97
C ARG A 40 -3.15 2.68 18.47
N CYS A 41 -3.08 3.94 18.05
CA CYS A 41 -2.85 4.35 16.67
C CYS A 41 -1.84 5.49 16.63
N PHE A 42 -0.85 5.39 15.75
CA PHE A 42 0.19 6.39 15.58
C PHE A 42 0.48 6.61 14.11
N TRP A 43 0.50 7.87 13.70
CA TRP A 43 0.89 8.30 12.35
C TRP A 43 2.26 8.97 12.40
N GLY A 44 3.27 8.30 11.89
CA GLY A 44 4.63 8.83 11.79
C GLY A 44 4.77 9.73 10.58
N LEU A 45 4.80 11.05 10.78
CA LEU A 45 5.05 12.00 9.69
C LEU A 45 6.52 11.94 9.29
N ASP A 46 6.79 11.91 7.98
CA ASP A 46 8.13 11.80 7.42
C ASP A 46 8.46 12.98 6.51
N LYS A 47 9.59 13.67 6.79
CA LYS A 47 10.04 14.83 6.02
C LYS A 47 10.50 14.44 4.62
N SER A 48 11.11 13.28 4.45
CA SER A 48 11.61 12.83 3.14
C SER A 48 10.47 12.58 2.17
N LEU A 49 9.36 12.00 2.64
CA LEU A 49 8.14 11.84 1.87
C LEU A 49 7.54 13.20 1.46
N ALA A 50 7.50 14.16 2.40
CA ALA A 50 7.00 15.51 2.10
C ALA A 50 7.87 16.22 1.06
N TYR A 51 9.19 16.14 1.16
CA TYR A 51 10.11 16.71 0.16
C TYR A 51 10.01 16.02 -1.20
N ALA A 52 9.75 14.71 -1.23
CA ALA A 52 9.48 13.95 -2.44
C ALA A 52 8.06 14.22 -3.01
N ARG A 53 7.27 15.08 -2.38
CA ARG A 53 5.85 15.35 -2.72
C ARG A 53 4.98 14.08 -2.70
N HIS A 54 5.33 13.13 -1.86
CA HIS A 54 4.50 11.97 -1.57
C HIS A 54 3.53 12.32 -0.43
N PHE A 55 2.26 12.51 -0.76
CA PHE A 55 1.23 12.84 0.20
C PHE A 55 0.15 11.74 0.26
N PRO A 56 -0.42 11.48 1.47
CA PRO A 56 -0.02 12.01 2.76
C PRO A 56 1.41 11.57 3.14
N ALA A 57 2.18 12.47 3.77
CA ALA A 57 3.56 12.20 4.16
C ALA A 57 3.63 11.37 5.46
N ILE A 58 2.89 10.27 5.49
CA ILE A 58 2.78 9.33 6.61
C ILE A 58 3.59 8.08 6.27
N HIS A 59 4.62 7.80 7.05
CA HIS A 59 5.51 6.68 6.77
C HIS A 59 4.87 5.36 7.21
N TRP A 60 4.69 4.46 6.27
CA TRP A 60 3.93 3.21 6.42
C TRP A 60 4.56 2.17 7.33
N LEU A 61 5.90 2.18 7.53
CA LEU A 61 6.58 1.24 8.45
C LEU A 61 6.70 1.78 9.88
N THR A 62 6.69 3.11 10.08
CA THR A 62 6.76 3.71 11.40
C THR A 62 5.39 3.97 12.01
N SER A 63 4.36 3.98 11.17
CA SER A 63 2.96 4.13 11.58
C SER A 63 2.36 2.79 11.96
N TYR A 64 1.44 2.77 12.91
CA TYR A 64 0.75 1.55 13.31
C TYR A 64 -0.68 1.84 13.78
N SER A 65 -1.49 0.79 13.76
CA SER A 65 -2.81 0.76 14.39
C SER A 65 -3.02 -0.62 15.01
N GLU A 66 -3.26 -0.67 16.30
CA GLU A 66 -3.62 -1.89 17.02
C GLU A 66 -5.09 -2.27 16.83
N TYR A 67 -5.89 -1.35 16.27
CA TYR A 67 -7.33 -1.59 16.02
C TYR A 67 -7.60 -2.56 14.87
N VAL A 68 -6.63 -2.85 14.02
CA VAL A 68 -6.84 -3.66 12.81
C VAL A 68 -7.41 -5.04 13.14
N ASN A 69 -6.89 -5.69 14.19
CA ASN A 69 -7.37 -7.01 14.61
C ASN A 69 -8.75 -6.93 15.27
N ASP A 70 -8.98 -5.90 16.08
CA ASP A 70 -10.28 -5.68 16.73
C ASP A 70 -11.41 -5.37 15.72
N LEU A 71 -11.04 -4.79 14.58
CA LEU A 71 -11.96 -4.42 13.49
C LEU A 71 -12.01 -5.45 12.36
N ALA A 72 -11.31 -6.58 12.46
CA ALA A 72 -11.23 -7.57 11.39
C ALA A 72 -12.63 -8.08 10.97
N ASP A 73 -13.51 -8.40 11.91
CA ASP A 73 -14.87 -8.84 11.63
C ASP A 73 -15.71 -7.75 10.95
N TRP A 74 -15.48 -6.50 11.35
CA TRP A 74 -16.15 -5.37 10.70
C TRP A 74 -15.71 -5.20 9.26
N TYR A 75 -14.40 -5.28 8.98
CA TYR A 75 -13.88 -5.24 7.60
C TYR A 75 -14.41 -6.39 6.76
N ASN A 76 -14.41 -7.61 7.31
CA ASN A 76 -14.92 -8.79 6.62
C ASN A 76 -16.40 -8.65 6.22
N THR A 77 -17.21 -8.02 7.09
CA THR A 77 -18.66 -7.86 6.86
C THR A 77 -18.97 -6.69 5.93
N ASN A 78 -18.26 -5.56 6.06
CA ASN A 78 -18.65 -4.31 5.42
C ASN A 78 -17.81 -3.95 4.19
N VAL A 79 -16.61 -4.54 4.03
CA VAL A 79 -15.70 -4.23 2.92
C VAL A 79 -15.40 -5.48 2.08
N GLY A 80 -14.98 -6.57 2.75
CA GLY A 80 -14.68 -7.83 2.10
C GLY A 80 -13.73 -8.70 2.92
N PRO A 81 -13.82 -10.04 2.77
CA PRO A 81 -13.15 -11.01 3.66
C PRO A 81 -11.63 -10.94 3.63
N ASP A 82 -11.03 -10.42 2.56
CA ASP A 82 -9.59 -10.41 2.37
C ASP A 82 -8.91 -9.09 2.74
N PHE A 83 -9.64 -8.09 3.23
CA PHE A 83 -9.08 -6.74 3.46
C PHE A 83 -7.83 -6.77 4.36
N VAL A 84 -7.92 -7.40 5.52
CA VAL A 84 -6.81 -7.49 6.47
C VAL A 84 -5.65 -8.31 5.91
N ASN A 85 -5.95 -9.40 5.21
CA ASN A 85 -4.94 -10.24 4.57
C ASN A 85 -4.19 -9.47 3.46
N CYS A 86 -4.90 -8.80 2.57
CA CYS A 86 -4.31 -7.96 1.52
C CYS A 86 -3.42 -6.87 2.11
N ARG A 87 -3.90 -6.16 3.14
CA ARG A 87 -3.11 -5.18 3.88
C ARG A 87 -1.81 -5.76 4.41
N ASN A 88 -1.86 -6.91 5.06
CA ASN A 88 -0.69 -7.55 5.66
C ASN A 88 0.33 -8.00 4.59
N ARG A 89 -0.14 -8.54 3.46
CA ARG A 89 0.73 -8.90 2.32
C ARG A 89 1.42 -7.66 1.74
N ILE A 90 0.71 -6.57 1.53
CA ILE A 90 1.29 -5.29 1.07
C ILE A 90 2.34 -4.79 2.04
N LEU A 91 2.06 -4.81 3.34
CA LEU A 91 3.01 -4.39 4.36
C LEU A 91 4.27 -5.28 4.38
N ALA A 92 4.12 -6.59 4.15
CA ALA A 92 5.26 -7.51 4.04
C ALA A 92 6.16 -7.17 2.84
N ILE A 93 5.59 -6.82 1.69
CA ILE A 93 6.35 -6.37 0.51
C ILE A 93 7.12 -5.07 0.83
N LEU A 94 6.48 -4.10 1.47
CA LEU A 94 7.13 -2.83 1.83
C LEU A 94 8.24 -3.01 2.88
N ASN A 95 8.08 -3.93 3.83
CA ASN A 95 9.15 -4.29 4.77
C ASN A 95 10.34 -4.90 4.01
N LYS A 96 10.07 -5.82 3.08
CA LYS A 96 11.12 -6.46 2.28
C LYS A 96 11.84 -5.46 1.38
N GLU A 97 11.11 -4.51 0.79
CA GLU A 97 11.73 -3.39 0.06
C GLU A 97 12.68 -2.61 0.95
N SER A 98 12.28 -2.26 2.18
CA SER A 98 13.12 -1.50 3.11
C SER A 98 14.45 -2.22 3.39
N GLU A 99 14.41 -3.55 3.61
CA GLU A 99 15.61 -4.37 3.78
C GLU A 99 16.50 -4.35 2.52
N LEU A 100 15.90 -4.51 1.34
CA LEU A 100 16.62 -4.49 0.07
C LEU A 100 17.23 -3.13 -0.23
N MET A 101 16.56 -2.04 0.12
CA MET A 101 17.06 -0.67 -0.09
C MET A 101 18.36 -0.39 0.69
N GLU A 102 18.59 -1.03 1.84
CA GLU A 102 19.87 -0.92 2.55
C GLU A 102 21.00 -1.59 1.74
N ILE A 103 20.71 -2.71 1.08
CA ILE A 103 21.67 -3.40 0.20
C ILE A 103 21.90 -2.56 -1.08
N VAL A 104 20.84 -2.02 -1.68
CA VAL A 104 20.91 -1.18 -2.89
C VAL A 104 21.78 0.06 -2.66
N LYS A 105 21.71 0.68 -1.49
CA LYS A 105 22.57 1.84 -1.14
C LYS A 105 24.08 1.49 -1.17
N LEU A 106 24.43 0.23 -0.90
CA LEU A 106 25.82 -0.21 -0.82
C LEU A 106 26.37 -0.68 -2.16
N ILE A 107 25.58 -1.44 -2.93
CA ILE A 107 26.07 -2.13 -4.14
C ILE A 107 25.31 -1.77 -5.44
N GLY A 108 24.27 -0.97 -5.35
CA GLY A 108 23.40 -0.63 -6.49
C GLY A 108 22.31 -1.66 -6.75
N SER A 109 21.28 -1.26 -7.48
CA SER A 109 20.13 -2.12 -7.83
C SER A 109 20.42 -3.15 -8.90
N ASP A 110 21.42 -2.89 -9.76
CA ASP A 110 21.70 -3.72 -10.96
C ASP A 110 22.22 -5.11 -10.60
N VAL A 111 22.88 -5.23 -9.44
CA VAL A 111 23.46 -6.48 -8.94
C VAL A 111 22.42 -7.42 -8.31
N LEU A 112 21.22 -6.90 -8.00
CA LEU A 112 20.18 -7.72 -7.38
C LEU A 112 19.68 -8.81 -8.33
N PRO A 113 19.32 -10.00 -7.81
CA PRO A 113 18.58 -11.01 -8.58
C PRO A 113 17.20 -10.49 -9.02
N ASP A 114 16.63 -11.10 -10.05
CA ASP A 114 15.37 -10.60 -10.64
C ASP A 114 14.16 -10.68 -9.68
N ASP A 115 14.09 -11.67 -8.80
CA ASP A 115 13.08 -11.76 -7.74
C ASP A 115 13.12 -10.56 -6.79
N GLN A 116 14.32 -10.10 -6.42
CA GLN A 116 14.49 -8.93 -5.58
C GLN A 116 14.21 -7.63 -6.34
N LYS A 117 14.61 -7.53 -7.61
CA LYS A 117 14.25 -6.41 -8.49
C LYS A 117 12.73 -6.29 -8.64
N LEU A 118 12.01 -7.42 -8.76
CA LEU A 118 10.56 -7.43 -8.82
C LEU A 118 9.94 -6.88 -7.54
N ILE A 119 10.45 -7.26 -6.36
CA ILE A 119 9.96 -6.69 -5.07
C ILE A 119 10.08 -5.17 -5.07
N LEU A 120 11.19 -4.60 -5.54
CA LEU A 120 11.37 -3.14 -5.63
C LEU A 120 10.35 -2.49 -6.57
N GLU A 121 10.06 -3.11 -7.72
CA GLU A 121 9.06 -2.59 -8.68
C GLU A 121 7.65 -2.66 -8.11
N ILE A 122 7.26 -3.78 -7.51
CA ILE A 122 5.93 -3.91 -6.87
C ILE A 122 5.78 -2.92 -5.70
N ALA A 123 6.81 -2.75 -4.89
CA ALA A 123 6.79 -1.75 -3.83
C ALA A 123 6.65 -0.32 -4.39
N ARG A 124 7.27 -0.02 -5.55
CA ARG A 124 7.06 1.24 -6.27
C ARG A 124 5.59 1.41 -6.70
N VAL A 125 4.98 0.34 -7.25
CA VAL A 125 3.55 0.35 -7.60
C VAL A 125 2.69 0.60 -6.37
N ILE A 126 2.97 -0.04 -5.24
CA ILE A 126 2.24 0.18 -3.98
C ILE A 126 2.37 1.64 -3.52
N ARG A 127 3.59 2.17 -3.49
CA ARG A 127 3.82 3.55 -3.03
C ARG A 127 3.12 4.59 -3.90
N LEU A 128 3.25 4.50 -5.22
CA LEU A 128 2.73 5.51 -6.15
C LEU A 128 1.27 5.26 -6.52
N GLY A 129 0.87 4.00 -6.67
CA GLY A 129 -0.47 3.62 -7.10
C GLY A 129 -1.49 3.51 -5.97
N PHE A 130 -1.04 3.24 -4.73
CA PHE A 130 -1.96 3.01 -3.62
C PHE A 130 -1.74 3.96 -2.43
N LEU A 131 -0.50 4.14 -1.95
CA LEU A 131 -0.24 4.95 -0.75
C LEU A 131 -0.24 6.46 -1.04
N GLN A 132 0.28 6.88 -2.19
CA GLN A 132 0.25 8.27 -2.58
C GLN A 132 -1.15 8.66 -3.07
N GLN A 133 -1.68 9.75 -2.51
CA GLN A 133 -2.98 10.30 -2.86
C GLN A 133 -2.84 11.72 -3.42
N ASN A 134 -3.73 12.06 -4.35
CA ASN A 134 -3.86 13.40 -4.88
C ASN A 134 -5.17 14.03 -4.37
N ALA A 135 -5.06 14.92 -3.37
CA ALA A 135 -6.21 15.58 -2.77
C ALA A 135 -6.99 16.50 -3.73
N PHE A 136 -6.45 16.80 -4.91
CA PHE A 136 -7.09 17.65 -5.93
C PHE A 136 -7.77 16.84 -7.05
N HIS A 137 -7.65 15.50 -7.03
CA HIS A 137 -8.29 14.63 -8.01
C HIS A 137 -9.58 14.07 -7.45
N ALA A 138 -10.70 14.21 -8.17
CA ALA A 138 -12.02 13.81 -7.68
C ALA A 138 -12.09 12.35 -7.20
N GLU A 139 -11.49 11.43 -7.96
CA GLU A 139 -11.53 9.99 -7.67
C GLU A 139 -10.50 9.53 -6.60
N ASP A 140 -9.52 10.39 -6.25
CA ASP A 140 -8.43 10.04 -5.32
C ASP A 140 -8.49 10.83 -4.00
N THR A 141 -9.29 11.89 -3.93
CA THR A 141 -9.48 12.71 -2.72
C THR A 141 -10.12 11.90 -1.59
N CYS A 142 -11.12 11.09 -1.93
CA CYS A 142 -11.83 10.24 -0.97
C CYS A 142 -12.11 8.88 -1.62
N VAL A 143 -11.26 7.91 -1.35
CA VAL A 143 -11.35 6.56 -1.94
C VAL A 143 -12.15 5.64 -1.02
N PRO A 144 -13.29 5.07 -1.47
CA PRO A 144 -14.06 4.09 -0.70
C PRO A 144 -13.22 2.85 -0.33
N LEU A 145 -13.54 2.24 0.82
CA LEU A 145 -12.80 1.06 1.29
C LEU A 145 -12.88 -0.12 0.33
N GLU A 146 -14.01 -0.27 -0.36
CA GLU A 146 -14.21 -1.31 -1.38
C GLU A 146 -13.25 -1.11 -2.57
N LYS A 147 -13.05 0.14 -3.02
CA LYS A 147 -12.06 0.45 -4.06
C LYS A 147 -10.64 0.20 -3.55
N GLN A 148 -10.34 0.59 -2.30
CA GLN A 148 -9.04 0.31 -1.70
C GLN A 148 -8.75 -1.20 -1.67
N LEU A 149 -9.74 -2.04 -1.32
CA LEU A 149 -9.61 -3.50 -1.36
C LEU A 149 -9.32 -3.99 -2.78
N LYS A 150 -10.09 -3.54 -3.78
CA LYS A 150 -9.88 -3.91 -5.20
C LYS A 150 -8.49 -3.50 -5.71
N MET A 151 -8.00 -2.31 -5.33
CA MET A 151 -6.65 -1.86 -5.66
C MET A 151 -5.58 -2.77 -5.04
N MET A 152 -5.71 -3.10 -3.75
CA MET A 152 -4.79 -4.01 -3.07
C MET A 152 -4.79 -5.40 -3.73
N GLN A 153 -5.98 -5.95 -4.02
CA GLN A 153 -6.13 -7.25 -4.67
C GLN A 153 -5.49 -7.26 -6.07
N LEU A 154 -5.66 -6.19 -6.85
CA LEU A 154 -5.07 -6.12 -8.19
C LEU A 154 -3.53 -6.02 -8.15
N ILE A 155 -2.98 -5.22 -7.24
CA ILE A 155 -1.52 -5.11 -7.07
C ILE A 155 -0.92 -6.46 -6.63
N LEU A 156 -1.59 -7.14 -5.71
CA LEU A 156 -1.15 -8.47 -5.26
C LEU A 156 -1.29 -9.53 -6.35
N TYR A 157 -2.33 -9.44 -7.17
CA TYR A 157 -2.51 -10.29 -8.34
C TYR A 157 -1.38 -10.10 -9.36
N LEU A 158 -1.06 -8.84 -9.68
CA LEU A 158 0.09 -8.49 -10.51
C LEU A 158 1.40 -9.06 -9.95
N ASN A 159 1.62 -8.92 -8.64
CA ASN A 159 2.78 -9.47 -7.96
C ASN A 159 2.88 -10.98 -8.11
N ASP A 160 1.80 -11.72 -7.84
CA ASP A 160 1.79 -13.17 -7.88
C ASP A 160 2.07 -13.68 -9.31
N LYS A 161 1.42 -13.08 -10.31
CA LYS A 161 1.64 -13.39 -11.73
C LYS A 161 3.06 -13.06 -12.19
N ALA A 162 3.61 -11.92 -11.78
CA ALA A 162 4.98 -11.54 -12.11
C ALA A 162 6.00 -12.53 -11.50
N PHE A 163 5.78 -12.97 -10.25
CA PHE A 163 6.63 -13.99 -9.63
C PHE A 163 6.57 -15.35 -10.37
N GLU A 164 5.41 -15.78 -10.88
CA GLU A 164 5.30 -16.98 -11.73
C GLU A 164 6.25 -16.90 -12.93
N ILE A 165 6.31 -15.75 -13.61
CA ILE A 165 7.17 -15.52 -14.78
C ILE A 165 8.66 -15.51 -14.41
N ILE A 166 9.02 -14.82 -13.31
CA ILE A 166 10.41 -14.79 -12.83
C ILE A 166 10.90 -16.21 -12.47
N ASN A 167 10.06 -17.03 -11.88
CA ASN A 167 10.39 -18.41 -11.53
C ASN A 167 10.62 -19.30 -12.77
N LEU A 168 10.15 -18.91 -13.94
CA LEU A 168 10.47 -19.54 -15.22
C LEU A 168 11.83 -19.08 -15.80
N GLY A 169 12.56 -18.19 -15.10
CA GLY A 169 13.84 -17.65 -15.52
C GLY A 169 13.76 -16.47 -16.48
N ILE A 170 12.56 -15.87 -16.65
CA ILE A 170 12.36 -14.69 -17.49
C ILE A 170 12.67 -13.43 -16.67
N PRO A 171 13.56 -12.52 -17.13
CA PRO A 171 14.01 -11.39 -16.35
C PRO A 171 12.93 -10.29 -16.19
N VAL A 172 13.01 -9.51 -15.11
CA VAL A 172 12.10 -8.37 -14.82
C VAL A 172 12.05 -7.36 -15.96
N SER A 173 13.14 -7.18 -16.72
CA SER A 173 13.17 -6.25 -17.86
C SER A 173 12.09 -6.56 -18.91
N VAL A 174 11.79 -7.83 -19.16
CA VAL A 174 10.72 -8.27 -20.07
C VAL A 174 9.35 -7.90 -19.53
N LEU A 175 9.13 -8.03 -18.22
CA LEU A 175 7.86 -7.65 -17.58
C LEU A 175 7.57 -6.14 -17.67
N LYS A 176 8.59 -5.31 -17.90
CA LYS A 176 8.46 -3.85 -17.98
C LYS A 176 8.16 -3.34 -19.40
N GLU A 177 8.28 -4.17 -20.45
CA GLU A 177 8.20 -3.74 -21.85
C GLU A 177 6.86 -3.10 -22.24
N ASN A 178 5.73 -3.54 -21.65
CA ASN A 178 4.40 -3.01 -22.03
C ASN A 178 3.84 -1.97 -21.06
N ASN A 179 4.66 -1.44 -20.13
CA ASN A 179 4.24 -0.45 -19.13
C ASN A 179 3.11 -0.90 -18.21
N MET A 180 2.92 -2.21 -17.98
CA MET A 180 1.86 -2.73 -17.11
C MET A 180 1.96 -2.16 -15.69
N PHE A 181 3.16 -2.03 -15.13
CA PHE A 181 3.35 -1.44 -13.80
C PHE A 181 2.87 0.02 -13.74
N GLU A 182 3.17 0.83 -14.77
CA GLU A 182 2.72 2.23 -14.86
C GLU A 182 1.20 2.31 -14.99
N LYS A 183 0.62 1.40 -15.77
CA LYS A 183 -0.83 1.33 -15.93
C LYS A 183 -1.52 1.02 -14.61
N ILE A 184 -0.99 0.12 -13.79
CA ILE A 184 -1.54 -0.19 -12.47
C ILE A 184 -1.34 0.99 -11.49
N ILE A 185 -0.26 1.77 -11.62
CA ILE A 185 -0.08 3.00 -10.84
C ILE A 185 -1.17 4.03 -11.13
N SER A 186 -1.61 4.16 -12.39
CA SER A 186 -2.63 5.15 -12.78
C SER A 186 -4.07 4.73 -12.50
N ILE A 187 -4.32 3.46 -12.18
CA ILE A 187 -5.67 2.89 -12.01
C ILE A 187 -6.54 3.66 -11.00
N LYS A 188 -5.93 4.26 -9.98
CA LYS A 188 -6.63 5.08 -8.98
C LYS A 188 -7.35 6.28 -9.58
N TYR A 189 -6.87 6.77 -10.74
CA TYR A 189 -7.46 7.86 -11.52
C TYR A 189 -8.38 7.34 -12.62
N ASP A 190 -8.01 6.22 -13.25
CA ASP A 190 -8.67 5.69 -14.44
C ASP A 190 -9.98 4.96 -14.11
N VAL A 191 -10.10 4.42 -12.90
CA VAL A 191 -11.32 3.76 -12.42
C VAL A 191 -12.07 4.68 -11.47
N ALA A 192 -13.29 5.05 -11.84
CA ALA A 192 -14.15 5.84 -10.98
C ALA A 192 -14.57 5.06 -9.73
N ASN A 193 -14.87 5.78 -8.62
CA ASN A 193 -15.21 5.18 -7.33
C ASN A 193 -16.50 4.33 -7.36
N ASN A 194 -17.33 4.48 -8.39
CA ASN A 194 -18.57 3.74 -8.62
C ASN A 194 -18.49 2.71 -9.75
N GLU A 195 -17.32 2.45 -10.34
CA GLU A 195 -17.13 1.54 -11.49
C GLU A 195 -16.15 0.42 -11.15
N LEU A 196 -16.33 -0.21 -10.00
CA LEU A 196 -15.38 -1.19 -9.45
C LEU A 196 -15.26 -2.49 -10.26
N GLU A 197 -16.21 -2.77 -11.14
CA GLU A 197 -16.17 -3.89 -12.10
C GLU A 197 -15.03 -3.75 -13.11
N LYS A 198 -14.59 -2.54 -13.43
CA LYS A 198 -13.45 -2.30 -14.32
C LYS A 198 -12.13 -2.90 -13.80
N PHE A 199 -12.00 -3.17 -12.51
CA PHE A 199 -10.83 -3.88 -11.98
C PHE A 199 -10.66 -5.29 -12.56
N ASP A 200 -11.75 -5.93 -12.98
CA ASP A 200 -11.68 -7.26 -13.57
C ASP A 200 -11.14 -7.20 -15.02
N ASP A 201 -11.39 -6.11 -15.75
CA ASP A 201 -10.77 -5.86 -17.08
C ASP A 201 -9.24 -5.78 -16.96
N TYR A 202 -8.73 -5.10 -15.94
CA TYR A 202 -7.28 -5.03 -15.69
C TYR A 202 -6.67 -6.38 -15.30
N LYS A 203 -7.41 -7.26 -14.60
CA LYS A 203 -6.94 -8.62 -14.32
C LYS A 203 -6.82 -9.43 -15.62
N HIS A 204 -7.83 -9.36 -16.51
CA HIS A 204 -7.78 -10.02 -17.81
C HIS A 204 -6.59 -9.52 -18.64
N GLU A 205 -6.34 -8.22 -18.64
CA GLU A 205 -5.21 -7.64 -19.35
C GLU A 205 -3.85 -8.11 -18.80
N ILE A 206 -3.73 -8.27 -17.49
CA ILE A 206 -2.54 -8.87 -16.85
C ILE A 206 -2.38 -10.32 -17.33
N ASP A 207 -3.45 -11.11 -17.33
CA ASP A 207 -3.42 -12.51 -17.77
C ASP A 207 -3.02 -12.65 -19.24
N ASP A 208 -3.61 -11.83 -20.13
CA ASP A 208 -3.30 -11.82 -21.54
C ASP A 208 -1.83 -11.45 -21.81
N TYR A 209 -1.34 -10.44 -21.10
CA TYR A 209 0.05 -10.01 -21.23
C TYR A 209 1.03 -11.11 -20.78
N TYR A 210 0.82 -11.69 -19.62
CA TYR A 210 1.71 -12.71 -19.09
C TYR A 210 1.61 -14.03 -19.89
N THR A 211 0.44 -14.38 -20.38
CA THR A 211 0.29 -15.50 -21.32
C THR A 211 1.08 -15.25 -22.60
N SER A 212 1.07 -14.03 -23.13
CA SER A 212 1.88 -13.67 -24.30
C SER A 212 3.38 -13.74 -24.08
N ILE A 213 3.85 -13.39 -22.86
CA ILE A 213 5.27 -13.54 -22.48
C ILE A 213 5.64 -15.01 -22.43
N MET A 214 4.86 -15.84 -21.75
CA MET A 214 5.12 -17.28 -21.67
C MET A 214 5.18 -17.92 -23.05
N ALA A 215 4.25 -17.57 -23.94
CA ALA A 215 4.24 -18.10 -25.31
C ALA A 215 5.46 -17.66 -26.15
N ARG A 216 6.10 -16.52 -25.85
CA ARG A 216 7.30 -16.05 -26.55
C ARG A 216 8.59 -16.70 -26.02
N HIS A 217 8.55 -17.22 -24.81
CA HIS A 217 9.72 -17.79 -24.13
C HIS A 217 9.61 -19.32 -23.89
N ALA A 218 8.54 -19.96 -24.35
CA ALA A 218 8.35 -21.41 -24.39
C ALA A 218 9.03 -22.00 -25.64
#